data_f4bc5f985556f5c02b2e5650f080b3ba
#
_entry.id   f4bc5f985556f5c02b2e5650f080b3ba
#
_cell.length_a   1.000
_cell.length_b   1.000
_cell.length_c   1.000
_cell.angle_alpha   90.00
_cell.angle_beta   90.00
_cell.angle_gamma   90.00
#
_symmetry.space_group_name_H-M   'P 1'
#
loop_
_entity.id
_entity.type
_entity.pdbx_description
1 polymer ?
#
loop_
_entity_poly.entity_id
_entity_poly.type
_entity_poly.pdbx_seq_one_letter_code
_entity_poly.pdbx_strand_id
1 'polypeptide(L)'
;MRILISGITSFLGINTGKALLKKGHEVYGILRPESRNKERLKGEKGIQLLSLNMESFLLWEKEKGREEESLNPASLSALHFDTVLHFAWDGVGSLGRSDLATQEKNLAMSKAFLSWAKAHGVKRFFFAGSQAEMGRGTREEPLPASPYGEKKLAFSEYGLKNHGDMEFIDLRIYSIYGKGDHERSLVKTLVRNTLRGTETDLGLGNKIWNFMAEEDFGRALAFLTDLVVPTRKGESRSQRSSKSEGENPERENADSEIEYKENQLDLASSGQGKECGSFTIDICSGESRLLSDYIKEIEQIGFSFLKKKGIEHSEESLLRFGLRPPNVEGDYDFTAHTEELPALGFEEKISFSSGIEELYEFIYEEEFLKA
;
A
#
# COMPACT_ATOMS: atom_id res chain seq x y z
N MET A 1 9.96 -16.93 -0.31
CA MET A 1 10.21 -16.18 -1.57
C MET A 1 11.29 -15.15 -1.32
N ARG A 2 11.96 -14.72 -2.39
CA ARG A 2 12.90 -13.60 -2.38
C ARG A 2 12.22 -12.36 -2.92
N ILE A 3 12.14 -11.31 -2.12
CA ILE A 3 11.29 -10.15 -2.35
C ILE A 3 12.14 -8.88 -2.39
N LEU A 4 11.96 -8.06 -3.44
CA LEU A 4 12.62 -6.79 -3.59
C LEU A 4 11.64 -5.64 -3.30
N ILE A 5 12.02 -4.74 -2.40
CA ILE A 5 11.22 -3.56 -2.03
C ILE A 5 11.97 -2.30 -2.44
N SER A 6 11.43 -1.53 -3.37
CA SER A 6 11.90 -0.17 -3.60
C SER A 6 11.25 0.79 -2.62
N GLY A 7 11.99 1.79 -2.14
CA GLY A 7 11.48 2.71 -1.11
C GLY A 7 11.39 2.07 0.27
N ILE A 8 12.26 1.13 0.60
CA ILE A 8 12.29 0.39 1.89
C ILE A 8 12.37 1.32 3.11
N THR A 9 12.95 2.51 3.00
CA THR A 9 13.02 3.48 4.10
C THR A 9 11.75 4.32 4.28
N SER A 10 10.76 4.16 3.40
CA SER A 10 9.47 4.82 3.55
C SER A 10 8.65 4.20 4.68
N PHE A 11 7.66 4.94 5.17
CA PHE A 11 6.71 4.45 6.15
C PHE A 11 6.06 3.12 5.73
N LEU A 12 5.55 3.05 4.51
CA LEU A 12 4.91 1.85 3.97
C LEU A 12 5.92 0.72 3.73
N GLY A 13 7.10 1.04 3.18
CA GLY A 13 8.13 0.06 2.86
C GLY A 13 8.66 -0.69 4.09
N ILE A 14 8.91 0.03 5.18
CA ILE A 14 9.37 -0.58 6.45
C ILE A 14 8.33 -1.54 7.02
N ASN A 15 7.06 -1.10 7.12
CA ASN A 15 6.00 -1.92 7.70
C ASN A 15 5.76 -3.18 6.87
N THR A 16 5.78 -3.06 5.55
CA THR A 16 5.71 -4.21 4.63
C THR A 16 6.91 -5.14 4.83
N GLY A 17 8.13 -4.60 4.85
CA GLY A 17 9.35 -5.39 5.04
C GLY A 17 9.34 -6.19 6.34
N LYS A 18 8.92 -5.57 7.45
CA LYS A 18 8.75 -6.24 8.75
C LYS A 18 7.73 -7.38 8.71
N ALA A 19 6.60 -7.16 8.07
CA ALA A 19 5.54 -8.16 7.96
C ALA A 19 5.99 -9.36 7.11
N LEU A 20 6.70 -9.11 6.01
CA LEU A 20 7.25 -10.15 5.14
C LEU A 20 8.34 -10.97 5.83
N LEU A 21 9.23 -10.34 6.61
CA LEU A 21 10.20 -11.06 7.43
C LEU A 21 9.53 -11.98 8.45
N LYS A 22 8.45 -11.52 9.11
CA LYS A 22 7.67 -12.33 10.04
C LYS A 22 7.04 -13.57 9.38
N LYS A 23 6.78 -13.50 8.08
CA LYS A 23 6.29 -14.61 7.25
C LYS A 23 7.41 -15.52 6.74
N GLY A 24 8.67 -15.23 7.05
CA GLY A 24 9.83 -16.04 6.65
C GLY A 24 10.32 -15.81 5.23
N HIS A 25 9.99 -14.67 4.61
CA HIS A 25 10.54 -14.30 3.31
C HIS A 25 11.95 -13.72 3.44
N GLU A 26 12.75 -13.85 2.38
CA GLU A 26 14.00 -13.10 2.20
C GLU A 26 13.68 -11.72 1.65
N VAL A 27 13.96 -10.67 2.42
CA VAL A 27 13.59 -9.30 2.07
C VAL A 27 14.83 -8.49 1.71
N TYR A 28 14.80 -7.94 0.50
CA TYR A 28 15.81 -7.01 -0.03
C TYR A 28 15.18 -5.63 -0.18
N GLY A 29 15.90 -4.61 0.23
CA GLY A 29 15.44 -3.23 0.14
C GLY A 29 16.36 -2.34 -0.68
N ILE A 30 15.83 -1.66 -1.70
CA ILE A 30 16.56 -0.62 -2.43
C ILE A 30 16.63 0.62 -1.54
N LEU A 31 17.85 1.03 -1.25
CA LEU A 31 18.19 2.19 -0.44
C LEU A 31 18.99 3.19 -1.28
N ARG A 32 18.47 4.41 -1.44
CA ARG A 32 19.27 5.51 -2.03
C ARG A 32 20.48 5.80 -1.14
N PRO A 33 21.70 5.97 -1.70
CA PRO A 33 22.90 6.29 -0.92
C PRO A 33 22.72 7.49 0.04
N GLU A 34 22.03 8.54 -0.43
CA GLU A 34 21.75 9.78 0.32
C GLU A 34 20.43 9.76 1.09
N SER A 35 19.80 8.58 1.30
CA SER A 35 18.53 8.50 2.02
C SER A 35 18.66 9.07 3.43
N ARG A 36 17.91 10.12 3.74
CA ARG A 36 17.81 10.71 5.09
C ARG A 36 17.08 9.81 6.08
N ASN A 37 16.33 8.84 5.58
CA ASN A 37 15.49 7.94 6.38
C ASN A 37 16.20 6.62 6.73
N LYS A 38 17.53 6.51 6.54
CA LYS A 38 18.30 5.29 6.90
C LYS A 38 18.11 4.89 8.37
N GLU A 39 17.99 5.88 9.25
CA GLU A 39 17.82 5.67 10.69
C GLU A 39 16.54 4.85 11.02
N ARG A 40 15.53 4.91 10.17
CA ARG A 40 14.29 4.12 10.34
C ARG A 40 14.52 2.61 10.26
N LEU A 41 15.62 2.19 9.63
CA LEU A 41 16.03 0.78 9.53
C LEU A 41 16.95 0.35 10.69
N LYS A 42 17.30 1.26 11.60
CA LYS A 42 18.12 0.96 12.76
C LYS A 42 17.43 -0.10 13.63
N GLY A 43 18.10 -1.23 13.84
CA GLY A 43 17.54 -2.33 14.62
C GLY A 43 16.73 -3.36 13.81
N GLU A 44 16.39 -3.07 12.56
CA GLU A 44 15.72 -4.02 11.68
C GLU A 44 16.72 -5.03 11.12
N LYS A 45 16.87 -6.15 11.83
CA LYS A 45 17.71 -7.27 11.40
C LYS A 45 16.94 -8.14 10.41
N GLY A 46 17.54 -8.45 9.27
CA GLY A 46 16.97 -9.37 8.28
C GLY A 46 16.63 -8.73 6.95
N ILE A 47 16.49 -7.41 6.86
CA ILE A 47 16.36 -6.71 5.57
C ILE A 47 17.76 -6.53 4.96
N GLN A 48 17.99 -7.12 3.80
CA GLN A 48 19.23 -6.97 3.05
C GLN A 48 19.17 -5.69 2.21
N LEU A 49 20.09 -4.76 2.45
CA LEU A 49 20.06 -3.44 1.81
C LEU A 49 20.93 -3.41 0.56
N LEU A 50 20.33 -2.93 -0.53
CA LEU A 50 20.96 -2.74 -1.82
C LEU A 50 21.07 -1.23 -2.09
N SER A 51 22.30 -0.72 -2.13
CA SER A 51 22.55 0.73 -2.33
C SER A 51 22.43 1.06 -3.80
N LEU A 52 21.29 1.67 -4.19
CA LEU A 52 20.95 1.94 -5.58
C LEU A 52 20.01 3.13 -5.72
N ASN A 53 20.23 3.97 -6.72
CA ASN A 53 19.28 5.00 -7.14
C ASN A 53 18.29 4.46 -8.17
N MET A 54 17.04 4.88 -8.10
CA MET A 54 16.00 4.48 -9.06
C MET A 54 16.31 4.95 -10.50
N GLU A 55 17.07 6.02 -10.66
CA GLU A 55 17.58 6.53 -11.95
C GLU A 55 18.43 5.51 -12.69
N SER A 56 19.07 4.57 -11.99
CA SER A 56 19.85 3.50 -12.62
C SER A 56 19.00 2.63 -13.54
N PHE A 57 17.70 2.48 -13.26
CA PHE A 57 16.80 1.75 -14.14
C PHE A 57 16.50 2.50 -15.44
N LEU A 58 16.48 3.84 -15.42
CA LEU A 58 16.37 4.64 -16.66
C LEU A 58 17.59 4.49 -17.55
N LEU A 59 18.78 4.40 -16.96
CA LEU A 59 20.02 4.16 -17.71
C LEU A 59 19.99 2.76 -18.31
N TRP A 60 19.66 1.76 -17.51
CA TRP A 60 19.51 0.39 -17.98
C TRP A 60 18.49 0.27 -19.14
N GLU A 61 17.34 0.92 -19.06
CA GLU A 61 16.32 0.87 -20.11
C GLU A 61 16.81 1.51 -21.42
N LYS A 62 17.60 2.58 -21.36
CA LYS A 62 18.18 3.25 -22.56
C LYS A 62 19.24 2.40 -23.25
N GLU A 63 19.94 1.55 -22.51
CA GLU A 63 21.07 0.77 -22.99
C GLU A 63 20.72 -0.70 -23.19
N LYS A 64 19.49 -1.07 -22.95
CA LYS A 64 18.92 -2.39 -23.17
C LYS A 64 19.19 -2.85 -24.62
N GLY A 65 20.01 -3.89 -24.74
CA GLY A 65 20.45 -4.43 -26.03
C GLY A 65 21.88 -4.06 -26.43
N ARG A 66 22.63 -3.28 -25.62
CA ARG A 66 24.07 -3.15 -25.75
C ARG A 66 24.76 -4.19 -24.87
N GLU A 67 25.79 -4.86 -25.40
CA GLU A 67 26.50 -5.96 -24.72
C GLU A 67 27.33 -5.55 -23.48
N GLU A 68 27.27 -4.29 -23.04
CA GLU A 68 27.97 -3.85 -21.85
C GLU A 68 27.22 -4.21 -20.59
N GLU A 69 27.63 -5.30 -19.94
CA GLU A 69 27.21 -5.72 -18.57
C GLU A 69 27.39 -4.62 -17.50
N SER A 70 28.06 -3.52 -17.83
CA SER A 70 28.49 -2.49 -16.88
C SER A 70 27.39 -1.62 -16.29
N LEU A 71 26.16 -1.67 -16.83
CA LEU A 71 25.05 -0.79 -16.45
C LEU A 71 23.85 -1.51 -15.84
N ASN A 72 23.88 -2.82 -15.79
CA ASN A 72 22.99 -3.54 -14.91
C ASN A 72 23.28 -3.05 -13.47
N PRO A 73 22.27 -2.68 -12.65
CA PRO A 73 22.52 -2.43 -11.24
C PRO A 73 23.32 -3.60 -10.70
N ALA A 74 24.64 -3.49 -10.69
CA ALA A 74 25.57 -4.63 -10.53
C ALA A 74 25.30 -5.44 -9.26
N SER A 75 24.66 -4.80 -8.26
CA SER A 75 24.18 -5.43 -7.04
C SER A 75 22.92 -6.30 -7.23
N LEU A 76 22.18 -6.16 -8.34
CA LEU A 76 20.94 -6.90 -8.61
C LEU A 76 21.12 -8.03 -9.64
N SER A 77 22.15 -7.96 -10.49
CA SER A 77 22.35 -8.89 -11.63
C SER A 77 22.53 -10.35 -11.21
N ALA A 78 23.07 -10.60 -10.03
CA ALA A 78 23.27 -11.95 -9.48
C ALA A 78 22.11 -12.47 -8.65
N LEU A 79 21.07 -11.64 -8.41
CA LEU A 79 19.94 -11.96 -7.54
C LEU A 79 18.69 -12.19 -8.38
N HIS A 80 18.02 -13.31 -8.15
CA HIS A 80 16.68 -13.55 -8.67
C HIS A 80 15.64 -13.18 -7.61
N PHE A 81 14.63 -12.41 -8.03
CA PHE A 81 13.52 -12.03 -7.16
C PHE A 81 12.21 -12.65 -7.67
N ASP A 82 11.45 -13.24 -6.77
CA ASP A 82 10.13 -13.77 -7.09
C ASP A 82 9.12 -12.64 -7.23
N THR A 83 9.23 -11.64 -6.34
CA THR A 83 8.26 -10.55 -6.20
C THR A 83 8.98 -9.22 -6.01
N VAL A 84 8.39 -8.17 -6.59
CA VAL A 84 8.78 -6.77 -6.39
C VAL A 84 7.62 -6.01 -5.74
N LEU A 85 7.91 -5.19 -4.71
CA LEU A 85 6.99 -4.19 -4.18
C LEU A 85 7.59 -2.80 -4.41
N HIS A 86 6.87 -1.97 -5.16
CA HIS A 86 7.35 -0.67 -5.60
C HIS A 86 6.70 0.48 -4.83
N PHE A 87 7.38 0.96 -3.77
CA PHE A 87 6.98 2.10 -2.96
C PHE A 87 7.78 3.39 -3.24
N ALA A 88 8.87 3.30 -4.00
CA ALA A 88 9.71 4.45 -4.29
C ALA A 88 8.95 5.46 -5.17
N TRP A 89 8.62 6.61 -4.59
CA TRP A 89 7.94 7.72 -5.26
C TRP A 89 8.28 9.01 -4.53
N ASP A 90 8.84 9.98 -5.21
CA ASP A 90 9.17 11.28 -4.62
C ASP A 90 7.98 12.26 -4.71
N GLY A 91 7.98 13.28 -3.85
CA GLY A 91 6.94 14.31 -3.89
C GLY A 91 5.56 13.85 -3.40
N VAL A 92 5.49 12.89 -2.47
CA VAL A 92 4.20 12.39 -1.90
C VAL A 92 3.56 13.39 -0.92
N GLY A 93 4.32 14.35 -0.40
CA GLY A 93 3.79 15.41 0.47
C GLY A 93 3.05 16.48 -0.32
N SER A 94 2.24 17.31 0.37
CA SER A 94 1.32 18.29 -0.23
C SER A 94 1.95 19.18 -1.31
N LEU A 95 3.14 19.71 -1.07
CA LEU A 95 3.85 20.55 -2.06
C LEU A 95 4.37 19.74 -3.25
N GLY A 96 4.90 18.55 -3.01
CA GLY A 96 5.46 17.71 -4.06
C GLY A 96 4.40 17.11 -4.99
N ARG A 97 3.15 16.96 -4.53
CA ARG A 97 2.05 16.43 -5.35
C ARG A 97 1.69 17.33 -6.54
N SER A 98 1.95 18.64 -6.43
CA SER A 98 1.73 19.62 -7.50
C SER A 98 2.94 19.80 -8.42
N ASP A 99 4.10 19.22 -8.09
CA ASP A 99 5.32 19.35 -8.90
C ASP A 99 5.31 18.35 -10.06
N LEU A 100 4.84 18.83 -11.22
CA LEU A 100 4.72 18.01 -12.43
C LEU A 100 6.06 17.37 -12.84
N ALA A 101 7.17 18.07 -12.74
CA ALA A 101 8.47 17.55 -13.16
C ALA A 101 8.90 16.34 -12.30
N THR A 102 8.73 16.45 -10.98
CA THR A 102 8.96 15.32 -10.06
C THR A 102 8.04 14.16 -10.36
N GLN A 103 6.75 14.40 -10.63
CA GLN A 103 5.80 13.35 -10.90
C GLN A 103 6.06 12.66 -12.26
N GLU A 104 6.46 13.39 -13.29
CA GLU A 104 6.88 12.82 -14.58
C GLU A 104 8.14 11.96 -14.44
N LYS A 105 9.11 12.40 -13.66
CA LYS A 105 10.32 11.61 -13.36
C LYS A 105 9.96 10.30 -12.65
N ASN A 106 9.07 10.34 -11.67
CA ASN A 106 8.58 9.14 -10.98
C ASN A 106 7.96 8.14 -11.97
N LEU A 107 7.07 8.62 -12.87
CA LEU A 107 6.44 7.78 -13.88
C LEU A 107 7.49 7.11 -14.79
N ALA A 108 8.46 7.87 -15.26
CA ALA A 108 9.52 7.35 -16.13
C ALA A 108 10.37 6.27 -15.42
N MET A 109 10.79 6.54 -14.18
CA MET A 109 11.55 5.57 -13.36
C MET A 109 10.76 4.30 -13.07
N SER A 110 9.46 4.44 -12.76
CA SER A 110 8.58 3.29 -12.48
C SER A 110 8.39 2.40 -13.72
N LYS A 111 8.22 3.00 -14.91
CA LYS A 111 8.16 2.24 -16.18
C LYS A 111 9.45 1.48 -16.45
N ALA A 112 10.61 2.11 -16.25
CA ALA A 112 11.91 1.47 -16.44
C ALA A 112 12.11 0.32 -15.41
N PHE A 113 11.68 0.50 -14.17
CA PHE A 113 11.75 -0.53 -13.14
C PHE A 113 10.84 -1.73 -13.44
N LEU A 114 9.64 -1.51 -13.95
CA LEU A 114 8.75 -2.57 -14.41
C LEU A 114 9.37 -3.35 -15.58
N SER A 115 9.97 -2.64 -16.55
CA SER A 115 10.66 -3.25 -17.68
C SER A 115 11.86 -4.11 -17.23
N TRP A 116 12.63 -3.61 -16.26
CA TRP A 116 13.70 -4.38 -15.63
C TRP A 116 13.19 -5.64 -14.94
N ALA A 117 12.12 -5.53 -14.12
CA ALA A 117 11.53 -6.66 -13.42
C ALA A 117 11.08 -7.75 -14.39
N LYS A 118 10.44 -7.39 -15.50
CA LYS A 118 10.06 -8.31 -16.58
C LYS A 118 11.27 -9.03 -17.17
N ALA A 119 12.30 -8.28 -17.53
CA ALA A 119 13.51 -8.83 -18.16
C ALA A 119 14.27 -9.80 -17.24
N HIS A 120 14.12 -9.67 -15.91
CA HIS A 120 14.77 -10.50 -14.91
C HIS A 120 13.88 -11.60 -14.33
N GLY A 121 12.72 -11.87 -14.97
CA GLY A 121 11.89 -13.01 -14.65
C GLY A 121 11.11 -12.90 -13.33
N VAL A 122 10.92 -11.69 -12.81
CA VAL A 122 10.01 -11.43 -11.67
C VAL A 122 8.62 -11.94 -12.02
N LYS A 123 7.98 -12.63 -11.07
CA LYS A 123 6.65 -13.23 -11.27
C LYS A 123 5.51 -12.31 -10.89
N ARG A 124 5.74 -11.43 -9.92
CA ARG A 124 4.72 -10.55 -9.37
C ARG A 124 5.26 -9.17 -9.06
N PHE A 125 4.57 -8.13 -9.50
CA PHE A 125 4.92 -6.75 -9.27
C PHE A 125 3.78 -6.00 -8.60
N PHE A 126 3.96 -5.61 -7.36
CA PHE A 126 3.04 -4.76 -6.62
C PHE A 126 3.44 -3.30 -6.77
N PHE A 127 2.50 -2.48 -7.16
CA PHE A 127 2.68 -1.04 -7.25
C PHE A 127 1.92 -0.34 -6.12
N ALA A 128 2.58 0.55 -5.40
CA ALA A 128 1.93 1.42 -4.43
C ALA A 128 1.16 2.53 -5.16
N GLY A 129 -0.03 2.23 -5.62
CA GLY A 129 -1.01 3.19 -6.12
C GLY A 129 -1.56 4.10 -5.01
N SER A 130 -2.62 4.83 -5.30
CA SER A 130 -3.20 5.79 -4.34
C SER A 130 -4.67 6.06 -4.63
N GLN A 131 -5.46 6.32 -3.59
CA GLN A 131 -6.81 6.88 -3.73
C GLN A 131 -6.85 8.16 -4.59
N ALA A 132 -5.74 8.92 -4.68
CA ALA A 132 -5.63 10.12 -5.51
C ALA A 132 -5.74 9.84 -7.02
N GLU A 133 -5.61 8.59 -7.44
CA GLU A 133 -5.85 8.17 -8.83
C GLU A 133 -7.29 8.40 -9.26
N MET A 134 -8.24 8.24 -8.35
CA MET A 134 -9.66 8.52 -8.62
C MET A 134 -9.96 10.01 -8.66
N GLY A 135 -9.36 10.79 -7.77
CA GLY A 135 -9.58 12.23 -7.67
C GLY A 135 -11.08 12.57 -7.49
N ARG A 136 -11.65 13.29 -8.45
CA ARG A 136 -13.09 13.67 -8.48
C ARG A 136 -13.98 12.61 -9.10
N GLY A 137 -13.37 11.59 -9.70
CA GLY A 137 -14.08 10.54 -10.42
C GLY A 137 -14.36 9.33 -9.54
N THR A 138 -14.64 8.23 -10.21
CA THR A 138 -14.84 6.91 -9.62
C THR A 138 -13.70 5.97 -10.01
N ARG A 139 -13.80 4.72 -9.60
CA ARG A 139 -12.85 3.68 -10.02
C ARG A 139 -12.92 3.41 -11.52
N GLU A 140 -14.13 3.45 -12.09
CA GLU A 140 -14.41 3.19 -13.51
C GLU A 140 -14.08 4.40 -14.39
N GLU A 141 -14.30 5.60 -13.85
CA GLU A 141 -14.08 6.87 -14.53
C GLU A 141 -13.20 7.78 -13.66
N PRO A 142 -11.91 7.48 -13.51
CA PRO A 142 -11.02 8.27 -12.66
C PRO A 142 -10.77 9.65 -13.23
N LEU A 143 -10.78 10.66 -12.36
CA LEU A 143 -10.52 12.05 -12.69
C LEU A 143 -9.57 12.66 -11.65
N PRO A 144 -8.26 12.35 -11.72
CA PRO A 144 -7.26 12.85 -10.78
C PRO A 144 -7.27 14.37 -10.67
N ALA A 145 -7.03 14.87 -9.46
CA ALA A 145 -7.06 16.31 -9.17
C ALA A 145 -5.66 16.94 -9.10
N SER A 146 -4.62 16.12 -9.13
CA SER A 146 -3.23 16.56 -8.99
C SER A 146 -2.30 15.84 -9.95
N PRO A 147 -1.14 16.44 -10.32
CA PRO A 147 -0.10 15.73 -11.08
C PRO A 147 0.33 14.42 -10.44
N TYR A 148 0.32 14.33 -9.11
CA TYR A 148 0.59 13.10 -8.38
C TYR A 148 -0.43 12.01 -8.71
N GLY A 149 -1.73 12.30 -8.57
CA GLY A 149 -2.81 11.36 -8.91
C GLY A 149 -2.77 10.95 -10.38
N GLU A 150 -2.58 11.93 -11.30
CA GLU A 150 -2.47 11.67 -12.74
C GLU A 150 -1.32 10.70 -13.08
N LYS A 151 -0.13 10.88 -12.49
CA LYS A 151 1.02 10.02 -12.82
C LYS A 151 0.95 8.67 -12.11
N LYS A 152 0.31 8.59 -10.95
CA LYS A 152 -0.02 7.31 -10.30
C LYS A 152 -0.97 6.49 -11.18
N LEU A 153 -2.08 7.08 -11.61
CA LEU A 153 -3.03 6.46 -12.54
C LEU A 153 -2.35 6.04 -13.84
N ALA A 154 -1.57 6.93 -14.45
CA ALA A 154 -0.86 6.64 -15.69
C ALA A 154 0.13 5.47 -15.56
N PHE A 155 0.73 5.25 -14.40
CA PHE A 155 1.57 4.08 -14.19
C PHE A 155 0.75 2.81 -13.90
N SER A 156 -0.34 2.90 -13.14
CA SER A 156 -1.28 1.80 -12.94
C SER A 156 -1.80 1.26 -14.27
N GLU A 157 -2.35 2.12 -15.12
CA GLU A 157 -2.83 1.74 -16.46
C GLU A 157 -1.71 1.18 -17.36
N TYR A 158 -0.50 1.76 -17.27
CA TYR A 158 0.65 1.25 -18.01
C TYR A 158 1.03 -0.14 -17.55
N GLY A 159 1.11 -0.38 -16.25
CA GLY A 159 1.44 -1.66 -15.65
C GLY A 159 0.44 -2.75 -16.02
N LEU A 160 -0.87 -2.48 -15.88
CA LEU A 160 -1.95 -3.39 -16.24
C LEU A 160 -1.94 -3.78 -17.73
N LYS A 161 -1.39 -2.94 -18.61
CA LYS A 161 -1.30 -3.22 -20.06
C LYS A 161 0.04 -3.84 -20.48
N ASN A 162 1.12 -3.62 -19.71
CA ASN A 162 2.49 -3.91 -20.15
C ASN A 162 3.24 -4.92 -19.27
N HIS A 163 2.56 -5.63 -18.37
CA HIS A 163 3.18 -6.57 -17.42
C HIS A 163 3.76 -7.85 -18.09
N GLY A 164 3.32 -8.23 -19.30
CA GLY A 164 3.74 -9.47 -19.96
C GLY A 164 3.21 -10.70 -19.21
N ASP A 165 4.08 -11.67 -18.93
CA ASP A 165 3.73 -12.88 -18.17
C ASP A 165 3.82 -12.69 -16.64
N MET A 166 4.13 -11.48 -16.18
CA MET A 166 4.22 -11.13 -14.76
C MET A 166 2.84 -10.67 -14.27
N GLU A 167 2.44 -11.06 -13.07
CA GLU A 167 1.26 -10.46 -12.42
C GLU A 167 1.59 -9.02 -12.00
N PHE A 168 0.73 -8.07 -12.36
CA PHE A 168 0.83 -6.68 -11.94
C PHE A 168 -0.36 -6.34 -11.03
N ILE A 169 -0.08 -5.95 -9.81
CA ILE A 169 -1.09 -5.60 -8.82
C ILE A 169 -0.93 -4.13 -8.45
N ASP A 170 -1.94 -3.34 -8.80
CA ASP A 170 -2.04 -1.96 -8.35
C ASP A 170 -2.72 -1.92 -6.98
N LEU A 171 -1.97 -1.49 -5.97
CA LEU A 171 -2.44 -1.30 -4.61
C LEU A 171 -2.95 0.12 -4.44
N ARG A 172 -4.23 0.37 -4.62
CA ARG A 172 -4.81 1.68 -4.38
C ARG A 172 -4.89 1.96 -2.89
N ILE A 173 -3.82 2.56 -2.36
CA ILE A 173 -3.63 2.77 -0.93
C ILE A 173 -4.43 3.99 -0.47
N TYR A 174 -5.25 3.79 0.56
CA TYR A 174 -5.95 4.84 1.29
C TYR A 174 -5.08 5.42 2.40
N SER A 175 -5.65 6.03 3.42
CA SER A 175 -4.83 6.66 4.46
C SER A 175 -4.35 5.66 5.48
N ILE A 176 -3.04 5.47 5.54
CA ILE A 176 -2.39 4.65 6.57
C ILE A 176 -1.90 5.56 7.68
N TYR A 177 -2.15 5.19 8.94
CA TYR A 177 -1.70 5.92 10.12
C TYR A 177 -0.91 5.01 11.07
N GLY A 178 -0.07 5.59 11.89
CA GLY A 178 0.68 4.87 12.91
C GLY A 178 1.93 5.59 13.42
N LYS A 179 2.72 4.88 14.21
CA LYS A 179 3.93 5.40 14.90
C LYS A 179 4.98 5.91 13.91
N GLY A 180 5.14 5.19 12.78
CA GLY A 180 6.12 5.51 11.74
C GLY A 180 5.67 6.58 10.74
N ASP A 181 4.44 7.09 10.80
CA ASP A 181 3.92 8.08 9.88
C ASP A 181 4.66 9.43 9.98
N HIS A 182 4.43 10.28 8.99
CA HIS A 182 5.04 11.61 8.92
C HIS A 182 4.65 12.47 10.13
N GLU A 183 5.61 13.21 10.68
CA GLU A 183 5.41 14.02 11.89
C GLU A 183 4.29 15.06 11.79
N ARG A 184 3.99 15.53 10.59
CA ARG A 184 2.93 16.50 10.31
C ARG A 184 1.68 15.86 9.70
N SER A 185 1.51 14.53 9.81
CA SER A 185 0.27 13.90 9.40
C SER A 185 -0.90 14.37 10.28
N LEU A 186 -2.11 14.29 9.74
CA LEU A 186 -3.31 14.73 10.45
C LEU A 186 -3.43 14.03 11.81
N VAL A 187 -3.33 12.70 11.81
CA VAL A 187 -3.51 11.89 13.02
C VAL A 187 -2.46 12.23 14.08
N LYS A 188 -1.16 12.24 13.71
CA LYS A 188 -0.09 12.59 14.69
C LYS A 188 -0.19 14.04 15.18
N THR A 189 -0.62 14.96 14.32
CA THR A 189 -0.84 16.35 14.71
C THR A 189 -1.96 16.47 15.74
N LEU A 190 -3.09 15.79 15.51
CA LEU A 190 -4.21 15.78 16.44
C LEU A 190 -3.81 15.19 17.80
N VAL A 191 -3.16 14.03 17.80
CA VAL A 191 -2.68 13.38 19.05
C VAL A 191 -1.77 14.32 19.85
N ARG A 192 -0.77 14.93 19.19
CA ARG A 192 0.16 15.87 19.88
C ARG A 192 -0.54 17.10 20.41
N ASN A 193 -1.42 17.68 19.61
CA ASN A 193 -2.10 18.91 20.01
C ASN A 193 -3.05 18.64 21.17
N THR A 194 -3.75 17.50 21.17
CA THR A 194 -4.58 17.09 22.30
C THR A 194 -3.74 16.88 23.56
N LEU A 195 -2.60 16.19 23.47
CA LEU A 195 -1.68 16.00 24.60
C LEU A 195 -1.14 17.32 25.17
N ARG A 196 -1.00 18.35 24.33
CA ARG A 196 -0.47 19.68 24.71
C ARG A 196 -1.57 20.69 25.07
N GLY A 197 -2.84 20.33 24.98
CA GLY A 197 -3.95 21.25 25.15
C GLY A 197 -3.97 22.38 24.12
N THR A 198 -3.51 22.11 22.87
CA THR A 198 -3.37 23.09 21.80
C THR A 198 -4.49 22.96 20.78
N GLU A 199 -5.13 24.06 20.43
CA GLU A 199 -6.15 24.07 19.38
C GLU A 199 -5.59 23.61 18.03
N THR A 200 -6.43 22.94 17.25
CA THR A 200 -6.10 22.46 15.91
C THR A 200 -7.03 23.03 14.86
N ASP A 201 -6.50 23.87 13.98
CA ASP A 201 -7.24 24.39 12.82
C ASP A 201 -7.38 23.28 11.76
N LEU A 202 -8.61 23.07 11.28
CA LEU A 202 -9.00 21.98 10.39
C LEU A 202 -9.77 22.50 9.18
N GLY A 203 -9.81 21.71 8.10
CA GLY A 203 -10.78 21.89 7.02
C GLY A 203 -12.20 21.52 7.50
N LEU A 204 -13.16 21.46 6.60
CA LEU A 204 -14.55 21.16 6.93
C LEU A 204 -14.76 19.76 7.52
N GLY A 205 -13.96 18.79 7.12
CA GLY A 205 -14.06 17.41 7.59
C GLY A 205 -15.31 16.66 7.15
N ASN A 206 -16.01 17.17 6.16
CA ASN A 206 -17.32 16.71 5.67
C ASN A 206 -17.25 15.66 4.55
N LYS A 207 -16.07 15.10 4.30
CA LYS A 207 -15.83 14.06 3.30
C LYS A 207 -15.70 12.67 3.90
N ILE A 208 -16.09 11.67 3.13
CA ILE A 208 -15.86 10.26 3.48
C ILE A 208 -14.36 9.97 3.40
N TRP A 209 -13.87 9.27 4.39
CA TRP A 209 -12.46 8.93 4.54
C TRP A 209 -12.29 7.52 5.09
N ASN A 210 -11.11 6.94 4.85
CA ASN A 210 -10.76 5.63 5.38
C ASN A 210 -9.36 5.68 5.97
N PHE A 211 -9.19 5.12 7.18
CA PHE A 211 -7.91 5.00 7.85
C PHE A 211 -7.63 3.54 8.22
N MET A 212 -6.46 3.04 7.83
CA MET A 212 -5.95 1.71 8.22
C MET A 212 -4.69 1.85 9.06
N ALA A 213 -4.55 1.02 10.10
CA ALA A 213 -3.35 0.98 10.93
C ALA A 213 -2.13 0.46 10.16
N GLU A 214 -0.93 0.99 10.46
CA GLU A 214 0.31 0.62 9.76
C GLU A 214 0.66 -0.87 9.86
N GLU A 215 0.35 -1.49 10.99
CA GLU A 215 0.59 -2.92 11.19
C GLU A 215 -0.37 -3.77 10.35
N ASP A 216 -1.63 -3.38 10.24
CA ASP A 216 -2.62 -4.07 9.39
C ASP A 216 -2.30 -3.89 7.91
N PHE A 217 -1.85 -2.71 7.51
CA PHE A 217 -1.30 -2.48 6.18
C PHE A 217 -0.16 -3.48 5.87
N GLY A 218 0.84 -3.57 6.76
CA GLY A 218 1.95 -4.51 6.59
C GLY A 218 1.47 -5.97 6.48
N ARG A 219 0.51 -6.37 7.32
CA ARG A 219 -0.09 -7.71 7.28
C ARG A 219 -0.88 -7.97 6.00
N ALA A 220 -1.63 -6.98 5.52
CA ALA A 220 -2.37 -7.07 4.26
C ALA A 220 -1.42 -7.28 3.07
N LEU A 221 -0.31 -6.54 3.02
CA LEU A 221 0.68 -6.70 1.95
C LEU A 221 1.38 -8.07 2.01
N ALA A 222 1.72 -8.54 3.21
CA ALA A 222 2.30 -9.88 3.37
C ALA A 222 1.29 -10.98 3.02
N PHE A 223 0.01 -10.81 3.35
CA PHE A 223 -1.06 -11.70 2.95
C PHE A 223 -1.22 -11.75 1.42
N LEU A 224 -1.35 -10.60 0.75
CA LEU A 224 -1.46 -10.51 -0.70
C LEU A 224 -0.24 -11.10 -1.42
N THR A 225 0.95 -10.95 -0.83
CA THR A 225 2.18 -11.53 -1.39
C THR A 225 2.16 -13.05 -1.36
N ASP A 226 1.56 -13.66 -0.33
CA ASP A 226 1.41 -15.12 -0.20
C ASP A 226 0.20 -15.67 -0.96
N LEU A 227 -0.73 -14.81 -1.34
CA LEU A 227 -1.96 -15.24 -2.02
C LEU A 227 -1.63 -15.86 -3.37
N VAL A 228 -2.01 -17.11 -3.53
CA VAL A 228 -1.94 -17.80 -4.83
C VAL A 228 -3.19 -17.44 -5.62
N VAL A 229 -3.06 -16.60 -6.63
CA VAL A 229 -4.17 -16.36 -7.56
C VAL A 229 -4.26 -17.55 -8.50
N PRO A 230 -5.38 -18.29 -8.52
CA PRO A 230 -5.53 -19.42 -9.43
C PRO A 230 -5.45 -18.93 -10.87
N THR A 231 -4.39 -19.28 -11.59
CA THR A 231 -4.37 -19.12 -13.04
C THR A 231 -5.40 -20.07 -13.62
N ARG A 232 -6.43 -19.57 -14.31
CA ARG A 232 -7.33 -20.43 -15.11
C ARG A 232 -6.45 -21.17 -16.11
N LYS A 233 -6.18 -22.45 -15.84
CA LYS A 233 -5.63 -23.37 -16.84
C LYS A 233 -6.57 -23.36 -18.01
N GLY A 234 -6.09 -22.92 -19.17
CA GLY A 234 -6.84 -22.98 -20.41
C GLY A 234 -7.37 -24.39 -20.59
N GLU A 235 -8.69 -24.53 -20.70
CA GLU A 235 -9.29 -25.75 -21.17
C GLU A 235 -8.78 -26.01 -22.58
N SER A 236 -7.79 -26.88 -22.69
CA SER A 236 -7.44 -27.49 -23.97
C SER A 236 -8.65 -28.32 -24.42
N ARG A 237 -9.33 -27.82 -25.44
CA ARG A 237 -10.31 -28.58 -26.20
C ARG A 237 -9.63 -29.84 -26.73
N SER A 238 -9.64 -30.94 -25.96
CA SER A 238 -9.39 -32.27 -26.47
C SER A 238 -10.73 -33.00 -26.58
N GLN A 239 -11.17 -33.10 -27.80
CA GLN A 239 -12.03 -34.12 -28.41
C GLN A 239 -12.81 -35.05 -27.48
N ARG A 240 -14.13 -34.90 -27.60
CA ARG A 240 -15.10 -35.98 -27.29
C ARG A 240 -14.69 -37.27 -28.02
N SER A 241 -14.46 -38.32 -27.26
CA SER A 241 -14.75 -39.67 -27.71
C SER A 241 -15.54 -40.41 -26.61
N SER A 242 -16.58 -41.03 -27.05
CA SER A 242 -17.68 -41.68 -26.36
C SER A 242 -17.34 -42.99 -25.65
N LYS A 243 -18.24 -43.37 -24.70
CA LYS A 243 -18.50 -44.70 -24.10
C LYS A 243 -17.66 -44.98 -22.83
N SER A 244 -18.19 -45.54 -21.80
CA SER A 244 -19.39 -46.33 -21.47
C SER A 244 -19.50 -46.50 -19.95
N GLU A 245 -20.71 -46.82 -19.54
CA GLU A 245 -21.24 -47.17 -18.22
C GLU A 245 -20.36 -48.04 -17.30
N GLY A 246 -20.52 -47.89 -15.99
CA GLY A 246 -20.09 -48.83 -14.96
C GLY A 246 -20.22 -48.27 -13.55
N GLU A 247 -21.32 -48.66 -12.88
CA GLU A 247 -21.63 -48.42 -11.47
C GLU A 247 -20.59 -49.09 -10.52
N ASN A 248 -20.27 -48.52 -9.39
CA ASN A 248 -20.76 -48.80 -8.04
C ASN A 248 -19.89 -48.14 -6.93
N PRO A 249 -20.42 -47.98 -5.72
CA PRO A 249 -20.03 -46.95 -4.76
C PRO A 249 -19.16 -47.48 -3.61
N GLU A 250 -18.90 -46.56 -2.65
CA GLU A 250 -18.37 -46.73 -1.30
C GLU A 250 -16.85 -46.79 -1.15
N ARG A 251 -16.32 -45.66 -0.73
CA ARG A 251 -15.46 -45.59 0.49
C ARG A 251 -15.33 -44.13 0.96
N GLU A 252 -15.89 -43.88 2.14
CA GLU A 252 -15.61 -42.70 2.97
C GLU A 252 -14.10 -42.58 3.23
N ASN A 253 -13.56 -41.41 2.97
CA ASN A 253 -12.45 -40.92 3.73
C ASN A 253 -12.59 -39.39 3.84
N ALA A 254 -12.72 -38.92 5.06
CA ALA A 254 -12.82 -37.56 5.46
C ALA A 254 -11.47 -36.87 5.22
N ASP A 255 -11.34 -36.18 4.12
CA ASP A 255 -10.41 -35.08 3.97
C ASP A 255 -11.25 -33.80 3.91
N SER A 256 -11.00 -32.92 4.89
CA SER A 256 -11.64 -31.63 5.01
C SER A 256 -11.20 -30.76 3.84
N GLU A 257 -11.88 -30.89 2.71
CA GLU A 257 -11.89 -29.91 1.67
C GLU A 257 -12.60 -28.67 2.24
N ILE A 258 -11.83 -27.64 2.49
CA ILE A 258 -12.35 -26.29 2.67
C ILE A 258 -13.06 -25.97 1.35
N GLU A 259 -14.36 -26.05 1.37
CA GLU A 259 -15.26 -25.63 0.32
C GLU A 259 -15.07 -24.12 0.15
N TYR A 260 -14.13 -23.72 -0.73
CA TYR A 260 -14.06 -22.36 -1.22
C TYR A 260 -15.36 -22.07 -1.95
N LYS A 261 -16.29 -21.44 -1.25
CA LYS A 261 -17.47 -20.87 -1.86
C LYS A 261 -17.02 -19.99 -3.02
N GLU A 262 -17.42 -20.35 -4.22
CA GLU A 262 -17.38 -19.53 -5.43
C GLU A 262 -18.28 -18.29 -5.25
N ASN A 263 -17.87 -17.37 -4.40
CA ASN A 263 -18.23 -15.97 -4.49
C ASN A 263 -17.01 -15.28 -5.08
N GLN A 264 -16.82 -15.50 -6.37
CA GLN A 264 -15.88 -14.71 -7.16
C GLN A 264 -16.37 -13.27 -7.14
N LEU A 265 -15.66 -12.43 -6.39
CA LEU A 265 -15.57 -11.04 -6.77
C LEU A 265 -15.19 -11.04 -8.26
N ASP A 266 -16.01 -10.39 -9.07
CA ASP A 266 -15.68 -10.11 -10.47
C ASP A 266 -14.51 -9.11 -10.55
N LEU A 267 -13.37 -9.48 -10.01
CA LEU A 267 -12.09 -8.75 -10.16
C LEU A 267 -11.60 -8.77 -11.62
N ALA A 268 -12.30 -9.55 -12.47
CA ALA A 268 -11.94 -9.75 -13.87
C ALA A 268 -12.81 -8.98 -14.88
N SER A 269 -13.79 -8.17 -14.46
CA SER A 269 -14.77 -7.59 -15.39
C SER A 269 -14.46 -6.18 -15.91
N SER A 270 -13.28 -5.63 -15.68
CA SER A 270 -12.88 -4.38 -16.33
C SER A 270 -11.68 -4.60 -17.26
N GLY A 271 -11.96 -5.02 -18.49
CA GLY A 271 -10.99 -4.90 -19.58
C GLY A 271 -10.57 -6.20 -20.25
N GLN A 272 -10.82 -6.25 -21.54
CA GLN A 272 -10.35 -7.28 -22.48
C GLN A 272 -8.83 -7.49 -22.39
N GLY A 273 -8.39 -8.60 -21.77
CA GLY A 273 -6.98 -9.00 -21.76
C GLY A 273 -6.78 -10.32 -21.04
N LYS A 274 -6.31 -11.30 -21.75
CA LYS A 274 -6.11 -12.69 -21.33
C LYS A 274 -4.98 -12.83 -20.29
N GLU A 275 -5.22 -13.68 -19.27
CA GLU A 275 -4.26 -14.65 -18.73
C GLU A 275 -3.04 -14.12 -17.94
N CYS A 276 -3.27 -13.42 -16.88
CA CYS A 276 -2.45 -13.33 -15.64
C CYS A 276 -3.27 -12.53 -14.65
N GLY A 277 -3.22 -12.87 -13.37
CA GLY A 277 -4.02 -12.23 -12.33
C GLY A 277 -3.63 -10.78 -12.02
N SER A 278 -3.60 -9.92 -13.05
CA SER A 278 -3.30 -8.48 -12.89
C SER A 278 -4.58 -7.72 -12.60
N PHE A 279 -4.58 -6.95 -11.50
CA PHE A 279 -5.76 -6.23 -11.02
C PHE A 279 -5.39 -5.03 -10.16
N THR A 280 -6.37 -4.18 -9.90
CA THR A 280 -6.31 -3.11 -8.88
C THR A 280 -7.10 -3.54 -7.65
N ILE A 281 -6.56 -3.30 -6.46
CA ILE A 281 -7.21 -3.57 -5.18
C ILE A 281 -7.09 -2.37 -4.24
N ASP A 282 -8.17 -2.04 -3.53
CA ASP A 282 -8.17 -0.99 -2.53
C ASP A 282 -7.54 -1.51 -1.22
N ILE A 283 -6.48 -0.84 -0.76
CA ILE A 283 -5.85 -1.11 0.52
C ILE A 283 -6.36 -0.12 1.53
N CYS A 284 -7.37 -0.57 2.26
CA CYS A 284 -8.18 0.23 3.17
C CYS A 284 -8.68 -0.63 4.34
N SER A 285 -9.18 0.02 5.39
CA SER A 285 -9.89 -0.67 6.47
C SER A 285 -11.31 -1.04 6.07
N GLY A 286 -11.93 -1.95 6.82
CA GLY A 286 -13.32 -2.35 6.62
C GLY A 286 -14.35 -1.24 6.88
N GLU A 287 -13.94 -0.05 7.33
CA GLU A 287 -14.84 1.04 7.70
C GLU A 287 -14.43 2.36 7.05
N SER A 288 -15.39 3.01 6.38
CA SER A 288 -15.28 4.38 5.89
C SER A 288 -16.30 5.27 6.58
N ARG A 289 -15.86 6.42 7.12
CA ARG A 289 -16.71 7.37 7.87
C ARG A 289 -16.43 8.80 7.45
N LEU A 290 -17.22 9.76 7.92
CA LEU A 290 -16.87 11.18 7.80
C LEU A 290 -15.52 11.45 8.48
N LEU A 291 -14.68 12.21 7.82
CA LEU A 291 -13.38 12.60 8.36
C LEU A 291 -13.50 13.32 9.72
N SER A 292 -14.55 14.15 9.87
CA SER A 292 -14.84 14.82 11.14
C SER A 292 -15.11 13.86 12.29
N ASP A 293 -15.69 12.68 12.03
CA ASP A 293 -15.99 11.71 13.07
C ASP A 293 -14.72 11.01 13.56
N TYR A 294 -13.82 10.65 12.63
CA TYR A 294 -12.47 10.18 12.99
C TYR A 294 -11.70 11.22 13.82
N ILE A 295 -11.75 12.49 13.42
CA ILE A 295 -11.06 13.59 14.11
C ILE A 295 -11.59 13.77 15.55
N LYS A 296 -12.92 13.77 15.74
CA LYS A 296 -13.54 13.86 17.07
C LYS A 296 -13.20 12.66 17.94
N GLU A 297 -13.19 11.46 17.37
CA GLU A 297 -12.84 10.24 18.12
C GLU A 297 -11.38 10.30 18.60
N ILE A 298 -10.44 10.78 17.77
CA ILE A 298 -9.04 10.98 18.19
C ILE A 298 -8.98 11.89 19.43
N GLU A 299 -9.68 13.02 19.43
CA GLU A 299 -9.73 13.94 20.58
C GLU A 299 -10.35 13.28 21.83
N GLN A 300 -11.47 12.59 21.67
CA GLN A 300 -12.16 11.90 22.80
C GLN A 300 -11.28 10.83 23.45
N ILE A 301 -10.57 10.05 22.63
CA ILE A 301 -9.59 9.07 23.11
C ILE A 301 -8.47 9.80 23.87
N GLY A 302 -8.01 10.95 23.36
CA GLY A 302 -7.00 11.76 24.02
C GLY A 302 -7.41 12.29 25.37
N PHE A 303 -8.62 12.82 25.51
CA PHE A 303 -9.15 13.27 26.81
C PHE A 303 -9.26 12.10 27.79
N SER A 304 -9.74 10.96 27.32
CA SER A 304 -9.79 9.74 28.13
C SER A 304 -8.41 9.28 28.57
N PHE A 305 -7.40 9.37 27.68
CA PHE A 305 -6.02 9.05 27.96
C PHE A 305 -5.41 9.99 29.01
N LEU A 306 -5.57 11.31 28.86
CA LEU A 306 -5.09 12.32 29.82
C LEU A 306 -5.70 12.10 31.21
N LYS A 307 -7.01 11.83 31.28
CA LYS A 307 -7.70 11.49 32.53
C LYS A 307 -7.12 10.24 33.18
N LYS A 308 -6.88 9.17 32.43
CA LYS A 308 -6.23 7.93 32.94
C LYS A 308 -4.83 8.18 33.48
N LYS A 309 -4.07 9.13 32.89
CA LYS A 309 -2.73 9.53 33.35
C LYS A 309 -2.75 10.54 34.51
N GLY A 310 -3.92 11.02 34.92
CA GLY A 310 -4.06 12.04 35.97
C GLY A 310 -3.58 13.42 35.55
N ILE A 311 -3.58 13.72 34.26
CA ILE A 311 -3.16 15.02 33.71
C ILE A 311 -4.38 15.94 33.62
N GLU A 312 -4.30 17.11 34.26
CA GLU A 312 -5.33 18.14 34.15
C GLU A 312 -5.46 18.64 32.71
N HIS A 313 -6.68 18.66 32.19
CA HIS A 313 -6.98 19.17 30.87
C HIS A 313 -8.38 19.81 30.82
N SER A 314 -8.61 20.70 29.86
CA SER A 314 -9.94 21.22 29.57
C SER A 314 -10.79 20.11 28.91
N GLU A 315 -12.08 20.08 29.25
CA GLU A 315 -13.06 19.25 28.52
C GLU A 315 -13.63 19.98 27.29
N GLU A 316 -13.21 21.23 27.03
CA GLU A 316 -13.59 21.96 25.82
C GLU A 316 -12.83 21.40 24.62
N SER A 317 -13.55 21.27 23.50
CA SER A 317 -12.94 20.78 22.26
C SER A 317 -11.85 21.72 21.75
N LEU A 318 -10.74 21.15 21.36
CA LEU A 318 -9.59 21.83 20.74
C LEU A 318 -9.69 21.87 19.21
N LEU A 319 -10.76 21.33 18.62
CA LEU A 319 -10.95 21.18 17.17
C LEU A 319 -11.64 22.42 16.59
N ARG A 320 -10.99 23.07 15.64
CA ARG A 320 -11.49 24.28 14.98
C ARG A 320 -11.74 24.00 13.50
N PHE A 321 -12.92 23.51 13.17
CA PHE A 321 -13.31 23.16 11.80
C PHE A 321 -13.56 24.38 10.92
N GLY A 322 -13.28 24.23 9.62
CA GLY A 322 -13.53 25.22 8.57
C GLY A 322 -12.48 26.32 8.46
N LEU A 323 -11.39 26.27 9.23
CA LEU A 323 -10.35 27.30 9.24
C LEU A 323 -9.19 27.04 8.25
N ARG A 324 -9.06 25.81 7.75
CA ARG A 324 -8.05 25.46 6.73
C ARG A 324 -8.70 25.28 5.37
N PRO A 325 -8.08 25.80 4.30
CA PRO A 325 -8.51 25.51 2.94
C PRO A 325 -8.25 24.04 2.59
N PRO A 326 -8.96 23.48 1.61
CA PRO A 326 -8.68 22.16 1.06
C PRO A 326 -7.22 22.04 0.59
N ASN A 327 -6.68 20.84 0.65
CA ASN A 327 -5.36 20.54 0.08
C ASN A 327 -5.43 20.41 -1.46
N VAL A 328 -4.31 20.14 -2.12
CA VAL A 328 -4.20 20.01 -3.58
C VAL A 328 -5.14 18.95 -4.17
N GLU A 329 -5.44 17.90 -3.41
CA GLU A 329 -6.37 16.85 -3.86
C GLU A 329 -7.83 17.29 -3.80
N GLY A 330 -8.14 18.42 -3.16
CA GLY A 330 -9.48 18.97 -3.06
C GLY A 330 -10.29 18.39 -1.90
N ASP A 331 -11.60 18.66 -1.96
CA ASP A 331 -12.55 18.28 -0.91
C ASP A 331 -13.64 17.37 -1.50
N TYR A 332 -13.24 16.14 -1.86
CA TYR A 332 -14.13 15.12 -2.40
C TYR A 332 -14.11 13.89 -1.51
N ASP A 333 -15.17 13.09 -1.63
CA ASP A 333 -15.25 11.78 -1.04
C ASP A 333 -14.26 10.82 -1.73
N PHE A 334 -13.56 10.04 -0.93
CA PHE A 334 -12.76 8.92 -1.39
C PHE A 334 -13.42 7.63 -0.89
N THR A 335 -14.38 7.14 -1.65
CA THR A 335 -15.10 5.91 -1.31
C THR A 335 -14.21 4.70 -1.59
N ALA A 336 -13.90 3.96 -0.54
CA ALA A 336 -13.10 2.74 -0.62
C ALA A 336 -14.00 1.51 -0.81
N HIS A 337 -13.52 0.54 -1.57
CA HIS A 337 -14.14 -0.79 -1.67
C HIS A 337 -13.67 -1.65 -0.49
N THR A 338 -14.31 -1.44 0.66
CA THR A 338 -13.91 -2.01 1.95
C THR A 338 -14.09 -3.52 2.03
N GLU A 339 -14.84 -4.11 1.10
CA GLU A 339 -15.13 -5.53 1.00
C GLU A 339 -14.04 -6.35 0.30
N GLU A 340 -13.12 -5.73 -0.43
CA GLU A 340 -12.16 -6.45 -1.28
C GLU A 340 -11.16 -7.28 -0.48
N LEU A 341 -10.50 -6.70 0.50
CA LEU A 341 -9.55 -7.44 1.35
C LEU A 341 -10.23 -8.55 2.17
N PRO A 342 -11.38 -8.30 2.85
CA PRO A 342 -12.12 -9.35 3.53
C PRO A 342 -12.59 -10.49 2.61
N ALA A 343 -13.02 -10.18 1.39
CA ALA A 343 -13.45 -11.20 0.44
C ALA A 343 -12.31 -12.13 0.00
N LEU A 344 -11.07 -11.66 0.04
CA LEU A 344 -9.87 -12.48 -0.17
C LEU A 344 -9.48 -13.29 1.07
N GLY A 345 -10.11 -13.06 2.22
CA GLY A 345 -9.83 -13.73 3.50
C GLY A 345 -8.87 -12.97 4.41
N PHE A 346 -8.60 -11.69 4.14
CA PHE A 346 -7.82 -10.86 5.05
C PHE A 346 -8.71 -10.34 6.19
N GLU A 347 -8.21 -10.44 7.43
CA GLU A 347 -8.86 -9.90 8.62
C GLU A 347 -8.00 -8.81 9.26
N GLU A 348 -8.58 -7.63 9.44
CA GLU A 348 -7.99 -6.58 10.27
C GLU A 348 -7.95 -7.02 11.74
N LYS A 349 -6.93 -6.58 12.46
CA LYS A 349 -6.76 -6.86 13.90
C LYS A 349 -6.77 -5.62 14.77
N ILE A 350 -6.57 -4.46 14.16
CA ILE A 350 -6.42 -3.20 14.88
C ILE A 350 -7.58 -2.29 14.49
N SER A 351 -8.53 -2.12 15.42
CA SER A 351 -9.59 -1.11 15.24
C SER A 351 -8.99 0.29 15.24
N PHE A 352 -9.69 1.25 14.64
CA PHE A 352 -9.23 2.64 14.65
C PHE A 352 -8.99 3.14 16.08
N SER A 353 -9.96 2.92 16.98
CA SER A 353 -9.84 3.33 18.39
C SER A 353 -8.61 2.73 19.08
N SER A 354 -8.38 1.41 18.94
CA SER A 354 -7.23 0.75 19.58
C SER A 354 -5.89 1.25 19.01
N GLY A 355 -5.81 1.47 17.71
CA GLY A 355 -4.61 2.02 17.08
C GLY A 355 -4.31 3.47 17.50
N ILE A 356 -5.37 4.29 17.73
CA ILE A 356 -5.21 5.64 18.26
C ILE A 356 -4.78 5.62 19.73
N GLU A 357 -5.34 4.72 20.57
CA GLU A 357 -4.89 4.55 21.95
C GLU A 357 -3.39 4.20 22.02
N GLU A 358 -2.93 3.26 21.19
CA GLU A 358 -1.51 2.91 21.10
C GLU A 358 -0.64 4.09 20.62
N LEU A 359 -1.16 4.92 19.72
CA LEU A 359 -0.43 6.07 19.22
C LEU A 359 -0.32 7.17 20.28
N TYR A 360 -1.34 7.37 21.11
CA TYR A 360 -1.27 8.27 22.29
C TYR A 360 -0.20 7.81 23.26
N GLU A 361 -0.18 6.51 23.61
CA GLU A 361 0.82 5.98 24.53
C GLU A 361 2.23 6.17 23.96
N PHE A 362 2.44 5.83 22.67
CA PHE A 362 3.73 5.99 22.01
C PHE A 362 4.23 7.45 22.00
N ILE A 363 3.39 8.39 21.57
CA ILE A 363 3.78 9.80 21.48
C ILE A 363 4.01 10.40 22.88
N TYR A 364 3.19 10.01 23.86
CA TYR A 364 3.37 10.45 25.24
C TYR A 364 4.70 9.97 25.82
N GLU A 365 5.06 8.72 25.62
CA GLU A 365 6.35 8.19 26.06
C GLU A 365 7.54 8.90 25.39
N GLU A 366 7.47 9.12 24.08
CA GLU A 366 8.58 9.74 23.32
C GLU A 366 8.78 11.20 23.64
N GLU A 367 7.71 11.98 23.80
CA GLU A 367 7.80 13.44 23.88
C GLU A 367 7.64 14.00 25.30
N PHE A 368 7.05 13.26 26.24
CA PHE A 368 6.74 13.75 27.57
C PHE A 368 7.44 13.00 28.70
N LEU A 369 7.88 11.75 28.48
CA LEU A 369 8.60 10.98 29.50
C LEU A 369 10.11 10.89 29.22
N LYS A 370 10.55 10.99 27.96
CA LYS A 370 11.97 10.93 27.59
C LYS A 370 12.59 12.32 27.35
N ALA A 371 11.80 13.38 27.33
CA ALA A 371 12.26 14.76 27.26
C ALA A 371 12.59 15.29 28.67
#